data_9d33683c33a298425eb3510556bc1c57
#
_entry.id   9d33683c33a298425eb3510556bc1c57
#
_cell.length_a   1.000
_cell.length_b   1.000
_cell.length_c   1.000
_cell.angle_alpha   90.00
_cell.angle_beta   90.00
_cell.angle_gamma   90.00
#
_symmetry.space_group_name_H-M   'P 1'
#
loop_
_entity.id
_entity.type
_entity.pdbx_description
1 polymer ?
#
loop_
_entity_poly.entity_id
_entity_poly.type
_entity_poly.pdbx_seq_one_letter_code
_entity_poly.pdbx_strand_id
1 'polypeptide(L)'
;MKQQTRHFETKQNNSRILLGSALLFLLFNLFVTQQAYAELSREQSIVEAGILRVCIWPDYFSISYKNKKTGQLEGIDIDLSKEFARDLGVDIKYVPTHFGIFMNDIEQNRCDIAMFGIGKTEARAKRIDYSEPYLSSGMYGIASKTNPVVTSWESMDQQGVVVCVQKGTYMENAMRNNLLNAELMTVIKHSQREIEVRSGRADVFIADYPYGQKMIKVYDWATLLEPKSPTRQFQYAYAVKKEQPDWLKRVNQFVTDIKEDGRLEHFAKSNNLLPIALIPNN
;
A
#
# COMPACT_ATOMS: atom_id res chain seq x y z
N MET A 1 59.34 -73.89 -2.64
CA MET A 1 57.95 -73.50 -2.21
C MET A 1 57.93 -72.10 -1.57
N LYS A 2 58.29 -71.07 -2.31
CA LYS A 2 58.31 -69.66 -1.82
C LYS A 2 58.22 -68.63 -2.95
N GLN A 3 57.28 -68.76 -3.90
CA GLN A 3 57.14 -67.80 -4.96
C GLN A 3 55.68 -67.52 -5.39
N GLN A 4 54.66 -68.02 -4.66
CA GLN A 4 53.27 -67.86 -5.07
C GLN A 4 52.46 -66.89 -4.20
N THR A 5 53.03 -66.31 -3.18
CA THR A 5 52.28 -65.43 -2.23
C THR A 5 52.40 -63.92 -2.49
N ARG A 6 53.28 -63.49 -3.41
CA ARG A 6 53.49 -62.04 -3.71
C ARG A 6 52.58 -61.44 -4.79
N HIS A 7 51.88 -62.27 -5.56
CA HIS A 7 51.03 -61.75 -6.67
C HIS A 7 49.59 -61.45 -6.30
N PHE A 8 49.13 -61.86 -5.11
CA PHE A 8 47.74 -61.61 -4.67
C PHE A 8 47.54 -60.28 -3.92
N GLU A 9 48.55 -59.76 -3.24
CA GLU A 9 48.42 -58.53 -2.45
C GLU A 9 48.42 -57.26 -3.30
N THR A 10 49.07 -57.24 -4.46
CA THR A 10 49.13 -56.08 -5.34
C THR A 10 47.82 -55.82 -6.11
N LYS A 11 47.01 -56.87 -6.37
CA LYS A 11 45.71 -56.70 -7.03
C LYS A 11 44.60 -56.12 -6.15
N GLN A 12 44.68 -56.37 -4.82
CA GLN A 12 43.68 -55.96 -3.89
C GLN A 12 43.86 -54.47 -3.50
N ASN A 13 45.07 -53.94 -3.54
CA ASN A 13 45.31 -52.51 -3.22
C ASN A 13 44.90 -51.57 -4.36
N ASN A 14 45.06 -51.98 -5.63
CA ASN A 14 44.67 -51.15 -6.75
C ASN A 14 43.13 -51.00 -6.94
N SER A 15 42.34 -51.99 -6.53
CA SER A 15 40.88 -51.94 -6.57
C SER A 15 40.30 -51.02 -5.49
N ARG A 16 40.96 -50.94 -4.32
CA ARG A 16 40.55 -50.03 -3.23
C ARG A 16 40.87 -48.57 -3.56
N ILE A 17 41.99 -48.30 -4.24
CA ILE A 17 42.35 -46.93 -4.67
C ILE A 17 41.40 -46.43 -5.77
N LEU A 18 41.02 -47.29 -6.75
CA LEU A 18 40.07 -46.97 -7.79
C LEU A 18 38.63 -46.74 -7.27
N LEU A 19 38.18 -47.49 -6.30
CA LEU A 19 36.87 -47.28 -5.64
C LEU A 19 36.85 -46.00 -4.82
N GLY A 20 37.93 -45.65 -4.11
CA GLY A 20 38.04 -44.43 -3.33
C GLY A 20 38.02 -43.15 -4.21
N SER A 21 38.74 -43.19 -5.34
CA SER A 21 38.73 -42.05 -6.30
C SER A 21 37.41 -41.87 -7.02
N ALA A 22 36.70 -42.96 -7.36
CA ALA A 22 35.38 -42.90 -7.96
C ALA A 22 34.32 -42.34 -6.99
N LEU A 23 34.39 -42.67 -5.70
CA LEU A 23 33.49 -42.14 -4.67
C LEU A 23 33.76 -40.67 -4.37
N LEU A 24 35.01 -40.22 -4.39
CA LEU A 24 35.36 -38.79 -4.26
C LEU A 24 34.89 -37.98 -5.44
N PHE A 25 34.97 -38.50 -6.67
CA PHE A 25 34.46 -37.84 -7.87
C PHE A 25 32.92 -37.74 -7.88
N LEU A 26 32.20 -38.75 -7.39
CA LEU A 26 30.74 -38.73 -7.23
C LEU A 26 30.30 -37.72 -6.16
N LEU A 27 30.99 -37.62 -5.04
CA LEU A 27 30.70 -36.65 -3.99
C LEU A 27 31.02 -35.21 -4.45
N PHE A 28 32.08 -35.02 -5.23
CA PHE A 28 32.40 -33.68 -5.79
C PHE A 28 31.37 -33.21 -6.80
N ASN A 29 30.79 -34.08 -7.63
CA ASN A 29 29.71 -33.73 -8.57
C ASN A 29 28.37 -33.46 -7.87
N LEU A 30 28.09 -34.07 -6.69
CA LEU A 30 26.93 -33.77 -5.87
C LEU A 30 27.02 -32.36 -5.22
N PHE A 31 28.24 -31.88 -4.94
CA PHE A 31 28.45 -30.52 -4.40
C PHE A 31 28.37 -29.42 -5.44
N VAL A 32 28.64 -29.70 -6.72
CA VAL A 32 28.61 -28.69 -7.78
C VAL A 32 27.19 -28.42 -8.31
N THR A 33 26.22 -29.29 -8.01
CA THR A 33 24.83 -29.12 -8.48
C THR A 33 23.90 -28.37 -7.54
N GLN A 34 24.36 -27.92 -6.37
CA GLN A 34 23.69 -26.86 -5.62
C GLN A 34 24.08 -25.48 -6.17
N GLN A 35 23.84 -25.24 -7.45
CA GLN A 35 23.58 -23.88 -7.89
C GLN A 35 22.31 -23.44 -7.15
N ALA A 36 22.50 -22.64 -6.11
CA ALA A 36 21.40 -21.92 -5.51
C ALA A 36 20.72 -21.17 -6.67
N TYR A 37 19.53 -21.62 -7.08
CA TYR A 37 18.65 -20.80 -7.89
C TYR A 37 18.41 -19.55 -7.03
N ALA A 38 19.12 -18.48 -7.33
CA ALA A 38 18.85 -17.21 -6.70
C ALA A 38 17.37 -16.92 -6.99
N GLU A 39 16.57 -16.87 -5.94
CA GLU A 39 15.18 -16.52 -6.06
C GLU A 39 15.11 -15.14 -6.74
N LEU A 40 14.38 -15.05 -7.84
CA LEU A 40 14.24 -13.80 -8.58
C LEU A 40 13.76 -12.70 -7.64
N SER A 41 14.37 -11.53 -7.72
CA SER A 41 13.83 -10.37 -7.02
C SER A 41 12.40 -10.10 -7.46
N ARG A 42 11.63 -9.38 -6.65
CA ARG A 42 10.24 -9.04 -7.02
C ARG A 42 10.19 -8.28 -8.34
N GLU A 43 11.10 -7.34 -8.56
CA GLU A 43 11.19 -6.58 -9.81
C GLU A 43 11.46 -7.51 -11.02
N GLN A 44 12.44 -8.40 -10.92
CA GLN A 44 12.72 -9.38 -11.96
C GLN A 44 11.51 -10.25 -12.28
N SER A 45 10.81 -10.73 -11.26
CA SER A 45 9.59 -11.54 -11.44
C SER A 45 8.48 -10.77 -12.15
N ILE A 46 8.33 -9.46 -11.88
CA ILE A 46 7.36 -8.57 -12.54
C ILE A 46 7.74 -8.37 -14.01
N VAL A 47 9.02 -8.08 -14.27
CA VAL A 47 9.53 -7.86 -15.64
C VAL A 47 9.42 -9.13 -16.48
N GLU A 48 9.78 -10.29 -15.95
CA GLU A 48 9.63 -11.57 -16.65
C GLU A 48 8.15 -11.93 -16.92
N ALA A 49 7.25 -11.61 -15.97
CA ALA A 49 5.82 -11.81 -16.17
C ALA A 49 5.20 -10.80 -17.14
N GLY A 50 5.90 -9.68 -17.42
CA GLY A 50 5.40 -8.58 -18.24
C GLY A 50 4.23 -7.81 -17.65
N ILE A 51 3.93 -7.96 -16.36
CA ILE A 51 2.74 -7.39 -15.72
C ILE A 51 3.03 -6.93 -14.30
N LEU A 52 2.75 -5.65 -14.00
CA LEU A 52 2.67 -5.09 -12.65
C LEU A 52 1.23 -5.22 -12.11
N ARG A 53 1.05 -5.97 -11.02
CA ARG A 53 -0.25 -6.11 -10.36
C ARG A 53 -0.37 -5.06 -9.27
N VAL A 54 -1.33 -4.15 -9.42
CA VAL A 54 -1.53 -3.02 -8.50
C VAL A 54 -2.84 -3.17 -7.75
N CYS A 55 -2.78 -3.31 -6.43
CA CYS A 55 -3.94 -3.25 -5.56
C CYS A 55 -4.44 -1.80 -5.49
N ILE A 56 -5.74 -1.60 -5.77
CA ILE A 56 -6.41 -0.30 -5.71
C ILE A 56 -7.76 -0.41 -4.99
N TRP A 57 -8.20 0.69 -4.38
CA TRP A 57 -9.59 0.80 -3.92
C TRP A 57 -10.42 1.65 -4.89
N PRO A 58 -11.29 1.04 -5.73
CA PRO A 58 -11.94 1.71 -6.85
C PRO A 58 -13.07 2.70 -6.47
N ASP A 59 -13.20 3.02 -5.19
CA ASP A 59 -14.19 3.99 -4.66
C ASP A 59 -13.53 5.25 -4.05
N TYR A 60 -12.22 5.43 -4.21
CA TYR A 60 -11.51 6.54 -3.59
C TYR A 60 -11.36 7.73 -4.55
N PHE A 61 -12.29 8.68 -4.44
CA PHE A 61 -12.36 9.87 -5.28
C PHE A 61 -11.03 10.63 -5.36
N SER A 62 -10.63 11.08 -6.54
CA SER A 62 -9.35 11.72 -6.90
C SER A 62 -8.09 10.88 -6.67
N ILE A 63 -8.16 9.77 -5.96
CA ILE A 63 -7.04 8.88 -5.66
C ILE A 63 -7.03 7.67 -6.61
N SER A 64 -8.07 6.82 -6.54
CA SER A 64 -8.19 5.60 -7.36
C SER A 64 -9.65 5.18 -7.45
N TYR A 65 -10.45 5.88 -8.24
CA TYR A 65 -11.89 5.60 -8.31
C TYR A 65 -12.34 5.18 -9.71
N LYS A 66 -13.39 4.37 -9.75
CA LYS A 66 -14.07 4.04 -10.99
C LYS A 66 -15.14 5.09 -11.27
N ASN A 67 -14.95 5.86 -12.30
CA ASN A 67 -15.94 6.86 -12.75
C ASN A 67 -17.22 6.15 -13.21
N LYS A 68 -18.32 6.41 -12.53
CA LYS A 68 -19.61 5.75 -12.80
C LYS A 68 -20.22 6.06 -14.15
N LYS A 69 -19.82 7.20 -14.78
CA LYS A 69 -20.33 7.62 -16.09
C LYS A 69 -19.54 6.98 -17.22
N THR A 70 -18.22 6.93 -17.10
CA THR A 70 -17.31 6.43 -18.16
C THR A 70 -16.92 4.96 -17.97
N GLY A 71 -17.06 4.42 -16.76
CA GLY A 71 -16.56 3.10 -16.40
C GLY A 71 -15.03 3.04 -16.24
N GLN A 72 -14.31 4.14 -16.49
CA GLN A 72 -12.86 4.23 -16.43
C GLN A 72 -12.35 4.37 -14.99
N LEU A 73 -11.15 3.85 -14.75
CA LEU A 73 -10.40 4.15 -13.52
C LEU A 73 -9.69 5.50 -13.67
N GLU A 74 -9.84 6.35 -12.68
CA GLU A 74 -9.32 7.73 -12.64
C GLU A 74 -8.73 8.03 -11.26
N GLY A 75 -7.84 9.00 -11.18
CA GLY A 75 -7.23 9.47 -9.95
C GLY A 75 -5.71 9.41 -9.99
N ILE A 76 -5.07 10.13 -9.06
CA ILE A 76 -3.62 10.30 -9.04
C ILE A 76 -2.87 8.96 -8.98
N ASP A 77 -3.35 7.99 -8.20
CA ASP A 77 -2.69 6.69 -8.07
C ASP A 77 -2.92 5.79 -9.29
N ILE A 78 -3.98 6.03 -10.05
CA ILE A 78 -4.17 5.39 -11.35
C ILE A 78 -3.17 5.95 -12.35
N ASP A 79 -2.98 7.27 -12.38
CA ASP A 79 -2.06 7.92 -13.32
C ASP A 79 -0.61 7.54 -12.97
N LEU A 80 -0.21 7.67 -11.70
CA LEU A 80 1.14 7.33 -11.24
C LEU A 80 1.45 5.83 -11.36
N SER A 81 0.47 4.93 -11.18
CA SER A 81 0.70 3.51 -11.38
C SER A 81 0.97 3.14 -12.84
N LYS A 82 0.35 3.86 -13.79
CA LYS A 82 0.67 3.71 -15.23
C LYS A 82 2.09 4.17 -15.55
N GLU A 83 2.52 5.29 -14.94
CA GLU A 83 3.91 5.74 -15.07
C GLU A 83 4.89 4.70 -14.51
N PHE A 84 4.58 4.12 -13.34
CA PHE A 84 5.43 3.11 -12.74
C PHE A 84 5.53 1.84 -13.60
N ALA A 85 4.41 1.37 -14.17
CA ALA A 85 4.44 0.25 -15.11
C ALA A 85 5.25 0.59 -16.38
N ARG A 86 5.17 1.83 -16.89
CA ARG A 86 5.98 2.32 -18.00
C ARG A 86 7.47 2.32 -17.67
N ASP A 87 7.85 2.79 -16.48
CA ASP A 87 9.24 2.83 -16.01
C ASP A 87 9.83 1.41 -15.82
N LEU A 88 8.97 0.40 -15.61
CA LEU A 88 9.35 -1.01 -15.54
C LEU A 88 9.30 -1.72 -16.91
N GLY A 89 8.72 -1.09 -17.94
CA GLY A 89 8.55 -1.69 -19.27
C GLY A 89 7.53 -2.83 -19.31
N VAL A 90 6.49 -2.79 -18.48
CA VAL A 90 5.49 -3.87 -18.34
C VAL A 90 4.06 -3.33 -18.45
N ASP A 91 3.11 -4.23 -18.69
CA ASP A 91 1.68 -3.94 -18.61
C ASP A 91 1.20 -3.80 -17.16
N ILE A 92 0.01 -3.19 -16.97
CA ILE A 92 -0.59 -3.02 -15.65
C ILE A 92 -1.86 -3.86 -15.50
N LYS A 93 -2.02 -4.50 -14.34
CA LYS A 93 -3.26 -5.19 -13.95
C LYS A 93 -3.73 -4.68 -12.59
N TYR A 94 -4.91 -4.08 -12.55
CA TYR A 94 -5.51 -3.64 -11.30
C TYR A 94 -6.20 -4.78 -10.57
N VAL A 95 -5.96 -4.84 -9.26
CA VAL A 95 -6.56 -5.80 -8.32
C VAL A 95 -7.42 -5.01 -7.34
N PRO A 96 -8.76 -5.09 -7.43
CA PRO A 96 -9.63 -4.40 -6.50
C PRO A 96 -9.44 -4.89 -5.06
N THR A 97 -9.30 -3.94 -4.13
CA THR A 97 -9.18 -4.18 -2.69
C THR A 97 -9.88 -3.08 -1.89
N HIS A 98 -9.68 -3.06 -0.58
CA HIS A 98 -10.09 -1.97 0.31
C HIS A 98 -9.29 -1.98 1.62
N PHE A 99 -9.41 -0.91 2.43
CA PHE A 99 -8.60 -0.73 3.65
C PHE A 99 -8.67 -1.88 4.66
N GLY A 100 -9.75 -2.66 4.68
CA GLY A 100 -9.90 -3.78 5.60
C GLY A 100 -9.12 -5.04 5.22
N ILE A 101 -8.73 -5.22 3.93
CA ILE A 101 -8.15 -6.49 3.44
C ILE A 101 -6.84 -6.33 2.66
N PHE A 102 -6.47 -5.11 2.22
CA PHE A 102 -5.33 -4.92 1.31
C PHE A 102 -4.01 -5.50 1.82
N MET A 103 -3.79 -5.50 3.14
CA MET A 103 -2.58 -6.10 3.71
C MET A 103 -2.54 -7.62 3.48
N ASN A 104 -3.69 -8.30 3.60
CA ASN A 104 -3.78 -9.72 3.26
C ASN A 104 -3.51 -9.96 1.77
N ASP A 105 -3.99 -9.05 0.89
CA ASP A 105 -3.77 -9.14 -0.55
C ASP A 105 -2.28 -9.04 -0.90
N ILE A 106 -1.55 -8.12 -0.26
CA ILE A 106 -0.10 -7.97 -0.39
C ILE A 106 0.64 -9.21 0.16
N GLU A 107 0.32 -9.64 1.39
CA GLU A 107 0.95 -10.79 2.04
C GLU A 107 0.79 -12.08 1.22
N GLN A 108 -0.39 -12.27 0.62
CA GLN A 108 -0.72 -13.42 -0.23
C GLN A 108 -0.23 -13.28 -1.69
N ASN A 109 0.56 -12.23 -2.00
CA ASN A 109 1.04 -11.94 -3.35
C ASN A 109 -0.07 -11.81 -4.41
N ARG A 110 -1.27 -11.33 -4.04
CA ARG A 110 -2.34 -11.04 -5.01
C ARG A 110 -2.02 -9.79 -5.83
N CYS A 111 -1.25 -8.86 -5.27
CA CYS A 111 -0.65 -7.74 -5.97
C CYS A 111 0.80 -7.54 -5.55
N ASP A 112 1.55 -6.81 -6.37
CA ASP A 112 2.96 -6.53 -6.17
C ASP A 112 3.18 -5.26 -5.37
N ILE A 113 2.23 -4.34 -5.47
CA ILE A 113 2.20 -3.04 -4.79
C ILE A 113 0.75 -2.62 -4.57
N ALA A 114 0.47 -1.88 -3.50
CA ALA A 114 -0.81 -1.21 -3.29
C ALA A 114 -0.65 0.31 -3.44
N MET A 115 -1.46 0.90 -4.33
CA MET A 115 -1.43 2.33 -4.68
C MET A 115 -2.86 2.88 -4.63
N PHE A 116 -3.29 3.38 -3.47
CA PHE A 116 -4.61 3.99 -3.26
C PHE A 116 -4.69 4.87 -2.00
N GLY A 117 -3.74 5.80 -1.84
CA GLY A 117 -3.76 6.77 -0.73
C GLY A 117 -3.67 6.11 0.64
N ILE A 118 -2.70 5.21 0.85
CA ILE A 118 -2.59 4.44 2.08
C ILE A 118 -1.90 5.26 3.15
N GLY A 119 -2.65 5.67 4.19
CA GLY A 119 -2.11 6.37 5.34
C GLY A 119 -1.14 5.49 6.14
N LYS A 120 0.04 6.02 6.45
CA LYS A 120 1.06 5.32 7.26
C LYS A 120 0.59 5.19 8.70
N THR A 121 0.68 3.98 9.26
CA THR A 121 0.45 3.71 10.69
C THR A 121 1.43 2.66 11.20
N GLU A 122 1.80 2.73 12.49
CA GLU A 122 2.67 1.72 13.12
C GLU A 122 2.04 0.31 13.08
N ALA A 123 0.72 0.23 13.28
CA ALA A 123 0.01 -1.06 13.25
C ALA A 123 0.14 -1.75 11.88
N ARG A 124 0.00 -1.00 10.79
CA ARG A 124 0.17 -1.53 9.42
C ARG A 124 1.64 -1.83 9.11
N ALA A 125 2.58 -0.99 9.58
CA ALA A 125 4.02 -1.19 9.40
C ALA A 125 4.55 -2.50 10.01
N LYS A 126 3.83 -3.11 10.93
CA LYS A 126 4.15 -4.45 11.43
C LYS A 126 3.93 -5.55 10.38
N ARG A 127 3.08 -5.31 9.38
CA ARG A 127 2.66 -6.31 8.39
C ARG A 127 3.15 -6.03 6.98
N ILE A 128 3.35 -4.76 6.63
CA ILE A 128 3.74 -4.28 5.30
C ILE A 128 4.89 -3.30 5.42
N ASP A 129 5.61 -3.07 4.32
CA ASP A 129 6.57 -1.99 4.20
C ASP A 129 5.96 -0.84 3.39
N TYR A 130 6.32 0.39 3.78
CA TYR A 130 5.87 1.60 3.12
C TYR A 130 6.99 2.23 2.29
N SER A 131 6.62 2.75 1.15
CA SER A 131 7.51 3.67 0.41
C SER A 131 7.73 4.98 1.17
N GLU A 132 8.63 5.81 0.62
CA GLU A 132 8.62 7.23 0.92
C GLU A 132 7.24 7.83 0.63
N PRO A 133 6.78 8.82 1.44
CA PRO A 133 5.48 9.43 1.23
C PRO A 133 5.47 10.35 0.01
N TYR A 134 4.32 10.41 -0.68
CA TYR A 134 4.11 11.28 -1.85
C TYR A 134 3.01 12.32 -1.65
N LEU A 135 2.07 12.08 -0.74
CA LEU A 135 1.01 13.03 -0.32
C LEU A 135 0.96 13.14 1.21
N SER A 136 0.36 14.22 1.71
CA SER A 136 0.10 14.40 3.14
C SER A 136 -1.25 15.08 3.34
N SER A 137 -2.15 14.50 4.11
CA SER A 137 -3.50 15.03 4.35
C SER A 137 -3.76 15.29 5.83
N GLY A 138 -4.57 16.31 6.10
CA GLY A 138 -5.23 16.46 7.39
C GLY A 138 -6.48 15.60 7.49
N MET A 139 -7.11 15.60 8.66
CA MET A 139 -8.44 15.07 8.89
C MET A 139 -9.45 16.21 8.94
N TYR A 140 -10.63 15.96 8.39
CA TYR A 140 -11.72 16.91 8.26
C TYR A 140 -13.01 16.28 8.76
N GLY A 141 -13.83 17.05 9.46
CA GLY A 141 -15.21 16.67 9.78
C GLY A 141 -16.15 17.07 8.64
N ILE A 142 -17.07 16.21 8.28
CA ILE A 142 -18.18 16.54 7.38
C ILE A 142 -19.48 16.41 8.16
N ALA A 143 -20.16 17.55 8.38
CA ALA A 143 -21.44 17.64 9.06
C ALA A 143 -22.53 18.17 8.13
N SER A 144 -23.79 18.12 8.59
CA SER A 144 -24.86 18.86 7.92
C SER A 144 -24.72 20.36 8.21
N LYS A 145 -24.93 21.22 7.20
CA LYS A 145 -25.03 22.68 7.38
C LYS A 145 -26.08 23.10 8.41
N THR A 146 -27.08 22.25 8.64
CA THR A 146 -28.18 22.47 9.59
C THR A 146 -27.98 21.78 10.93
N ASN A 147 -26.82 21.16 11.17
CA ASN A 147 -26.53 20.54 12.48
C ASN A 147 -26.38 21.65 13.53
N PRO A 148 -27.21 21.65 14.62
CA PRO A 148 -27.18 22.72 15.62
C PRO A 148 -26.03 22.57 16.64
N VAL A 149 -25.42 21.37 16.73
CA VAL A 149 -24.45 21.02 17.77
C VAL A 149 -23.02 21.05 17.21
N VAL A 150 -22.80 20.33 16.12
CA VAL A 150 -21.46 20.18 15.50
C VAL A 150 -21.29 21.20 14.40
N THR A 151 -20.80 22.40 14.76
CA THR A 151 -20.59 23.55 13.86
C THR A 151 -19.11 23.85 13.60
N SER A 152 -18.21 23.21 14.34
CA SER A 152 -16.75 23.32 14.18
C SER A 152 -16.06 21.98 14.49
N TRP A 153 -14.78 21.86 14.15
CA TRP A 153 -13.97 20.69 14.51
C TRP A 153 -13.93 20.50 16.05
N GLU A 154 -13.79 21.57 16.80
CA GLU A 154 -13.66 21.54 18.25
C GLU A 154 -14.98 21.13 18.94
N SER A 155 -16.12 21.33 18.28
CA SER A 155 -17.42 20.93 18.83
C SER A 155 -17.79 19.47 18.56
N MET A 156 -16.91 18.67 17.92
CA MET A 156 -17.20 17.26 17.65
C MET A 156 -17.09 16.35 18.89
N ASP A 157 -16.15 16.66 19.81
CA ASP A 157 -15.88 15.77 20.96
C ASP A 157 -16.66 16.21 22.21
N GLN A 158 -17.97 16.07 22.14
CA GLN A 158 -18.88 16.41 23.22
C GLN A 158 -19.81 15.24 23.58
N GLN A 159 -20.29 15.19 24.80
CA GLN A 159 -21.28 14.20 25.22
C GLN A 159 -22.55 14.29 24.36
N GLY A 160 -23.03 13.16 23.88
CA GLY A 160 -24.19 13.05 23.01
C GLY A 160 -23.93 13.27 21.54
N VAL A 161 -22.70 13.63 21.12
CA VAL A 161 -22.29 13.71 19.73
C VAL A 161 -21.84 12.33 19.24
N VAL A 162 -22.27 11.95 18.03
CA VAL A 162 -21.88 10.70 17.34
C VAL A 162 -20.96 11.03 16.18
N VAL A 163 -19.69 10.59 16.27
CA VAL A 163 -18.66 10.74 15.24
C VAL A 163 -18.55 9.45 14.45
N CYS A 164 -18.83 9.50 13.14
CA CYS A 164 -18.82 8.33 12.25
C CYS A 164 -17.50 8.21 11.47
N VAL A 165 -16.95 6.99 11.41
CA VAL A 165 -15.74 6.67 10.63
C VAL A 165 -15.92 5.38 9.84
N GLN A 166 -15.12 5.21 8.79
CA GLN A 166 -15.08 3.94 8.08
C GLN A 166 -14.08 2.98 8.75
N LYS A 167 -14.50 1.73 8.94
CA LYS A 167 -13.67 0.67 9.50
C LYS A 167 -12.42 0.40 8.66
N GLY A 168 -11.30 0.18 9.33
CA GLY A 168 -10.00 -0.13 8.72
C GLY A 168 -9.23 1.10 8.20
N THR A 169 -9.81 2.31 8.25
CA THR A 169 -9.12 3.53 7.81
C THR A 169 -8.20 4.10 8.88
N TYR A 170 -7.33 5.05 8.48
CA TYR A 170 -6.54 5.85 9.41
C TYR A 170 -7.46 6.62 10.41
N MET A 171 -8.59 7.14 9.93
CA MET A 171 -9.54 7.94 10.71
C MET A 171 -10.16 7.13 11.85
N GLU A 172 -10.48 5.85 11.65
CA GLU A 172 -10.98 4.99 12.72
C GLU A 172 -10.00 4.93 13.89
N ASN A 173 -8.74 4.61 13.59
CA ASN A 173 -7.71 4.52 14.63
C ASN A 173 -7.45 5.87 15.31
N ALA A 174 -7.42 6.96 14.52
CA ALA A 174 -7.22 8.30 15.04
C ALA A 174 -8.38 8.74 15.99
N MET A 175 -9.63 8.53 15.59
CA MET A 175 -10.78 8.91 16.43
C MET A 175 -10.90 8.02 17.66
N ARG A 176 -10.70 6.73 17.56
CA ARG A 176 -10.69 5.81 18.70
C ARG A 176 -9.69 6.20 19.79
N ASN A 177 -8.56 6.75 19.41
CA ASN A 177 -7.48 7.12 20.32
C ASN A 177 -7.58 8.56 20.86
N ASN A 178 -8.47 9.39 20.30
CA ASN A 178 -8.48 10.82 20.61
C ASN A 178 -9.83 11.38 21.06
N LEU A 179 -10.95 10.73 20.75
CA LEU A 179 -12.25 11.12 21.28
C LEU A 179 -12.31 10.76 22.78
N LEU A 180 -12.75 11.72 23.58
CA LEU A 180 -12.86 11.59 25.03
C LEU A 180 -14.33 11.53 25.47
N ASN A 181 -15.21 12.25 24.77
CA ASN A 181 -16.58 12.49 25.19
C ASN A 181 -17.62 12.00 24.16
N ALA A 182 -17.31 12.11 22.88
CA ALA A 182 -18.20 11.72 21.80
C ALA A 182 -18.24 10.21 21.59
N GLU A 183 -19.37 9.70 21.10
CA GLU A 183 -19.54 8.31 20.70
C GLU A 183 -18.88 8.06 19.32
N LEU A 184 -18.12 6.97 19.19
CA LEU A 184 -17.52 6.56 17.93
C LEU A 184 -18.36 5.50 17.23
N MET A 185 -19.00 5.86 16.13
CA MET A 185 -19.71 4.95 15.23
C MET A 185 -18.78 4.47 14.12
N THR A 186 -18.71 3.17 13.85
CA THR A 186 -17.94 2.60 12.73
C THR A 186 -18.85 1.96 11.70
N VAL A 187 -18.61 2.26 10.41
CA VAL A 187 -19.34 1.68 9.28
C VAL A 187 -18.37 0.93 8.34
N ILE A 188 -18.88 -0.05 7.60
CA ILE A 188 -18.05 -0.86 6.70
C ILE A 188 -17.83 -0.15 5.36
N LYS A 189 -18.93 0.31 4.74
CA LYS A 189 -18.88 0.99 3.44
C LYS A 189 -18.72 2.49 3.63
N HIS A 190 -17.85 3.12 2.84
CA HIS A 190 -17.61 4.57 2.93
C HIS A 190 -18.89 5.40 2.76
N SER A 191 -19.76 5.04 1.82
CA SER A 191 -21.02 5.74 1.56
C SER A 191 -22.04 5.65 2.72
N GLN A 192 -21.88 4.72 3.65
CA GLN A 192 -22.73 4.65 4.85
C GLN A 192 -22.51 5.85 5.75
N ARG A 193 -21.29 6.42 5.84
CA ARG A 193 -21.02 7.64 6.62
C ARG A 193 -21.93 8.80 6.21
N GLU A 194 -22.10 9.00 4.90
CA GLU A 194 -23.00 10.04 4.35
C GLU A 194 -24.46 9.80 4.76
N ILE A 195 -24.89 8.53 4.75
CA ILE A 195 -26.25 8.13 5.13
C ILE A 195 -26.47 8.35 6.62
N GLU A 196 -25.51 8.00 7.48
CA GLU A 196 -25.62 8.17 8.93
C GLU A 196 -25.77 9.66 9.30
N VAL A 197 -24.96 10.54 8.71
CA VAL A 197 -25.06 11.99 8.97
C VAL A 197 -26.35 12.57 8.39
N ARG A 198 -26.75 12.22 7.19
CA ARG A 198 -27.97 12.71 6.57
C ARG A 198 -29.25 12.27 7.29
N SER A 199 -29.22 11.11 7.91
CA SER A 199 -30.36 10.58 8.70
C SER A 199 -30.38 11.06 10.15
N GLY A 200 -29.36 11.80 10.59
CA GLY A 200 -29.22 12.25 11.98
C GLY A 200 -28.83 11.14 12.97
N ARG A 201 -28.37 9.97 12.51
CA ARG A 201 -27.83 8.91 13.38
C ARG A 201 -26.38 9.16 13.75
N ALA A 202 -25.67 9.96 12.96
CA ALA A 202 -24.40 10.54 13.33
C ALA A 202 -24.45 12.06 13.09
N ASP A 203 -23.68 12.81 13.86
CA ASP A 203 -23.60 14.27 13.75
C ASP A 203 -22.58 14.71 12.73
N VAL A 204 -21.48 13.96 12.63
CA VAL A 204 -20.34 14.24 11.77
C VAL A 204 -19.68 12.94 11.34
N PHE A 205 -19.10 12.91 10.15
CA PHE A 205 -18.17 11.86 9.80
C PHE A 205 -16.78 12.41 9.47
N ILE A 206 -15.75 11.62 9.73
CA ILE A 206 -14.37 12.04 9.48
C ILE A 206 -13.90 11.52 8.13
N ALA A 207 -13.23 12.41 7.39
CA ALA A 207 -12.63 12.15 6.10
C ALA A 207 -11.26 12.84 5.97
N ASP A 208 -10.60 12.60 4.87
CA ASP A 208 -9.39 13.27 4.43
C ASP A 208 -9.70 14.39 3.42
N TYR A 209 -8.65 15.08 2.95
CA TYR A 209 -8.78 16.17 1.98
C TYR A 209 -9.53 15.75 0.70
N PRO A 210 -9.16 14.65 -0.01
CA PRO A 210 -9.85 14.30 -1.27
C PRO A 210 -11.35 14.09 -1.09
N TYR A 211 -11.73 13.36 -0.04
CA TYR A 211 -13.13 13.07 0.21
C TYR A 211 -13.88 14.27 0.78
N GLY A 212 -13.25 15.07 1.63
CA GLY A 212 -13.82 16.33 2.12
C GLY A 212 -14.15 17.29 0.99
N GLN A 213 -13.21 17.51 0.05
CA GLN A 213 -13.42 18.32 -1.13
C GLN A 213 -14.54 17.80 -2.03
N LYS A 214 -14.62 16.48 -2.22
CA LYS A 214 -15.75 15.86 -2.92
C LYS A 214 -17.09 16.22 -2.28
N MET A 215 -17.18 16.10 -0.94
CA MET A 215 -18.43 16.29 -0.22
C MET A 215 -18.98 17.70 -0.38
N ILE A 216 -18.17 18.73 -0.19
CA ILE A 216 -18.62 20.13 -0.32
C ILE A 216 -18.85 20.56 -1.77
N LYS A 217 -18.22 19.88 -2.74
CA LYS A 217 -18.42 20.15 -4.17
C LYS A 217 -19.70 19.52 -4.74
N VAL A 218 -20.08 18.34 -4.23
CA VAL A 218 -21.14 17.52 -4.82
C VAL A 218 -22.44 17.60 -4.05
N TYR A 219 -22.39 17.89 -2.74
CA TYR A 219 -23.55 17.82 -1.87
C TYR A 219 -23.83 19.14 -1.14
N ASP A 220 -24.93 19.78 -1.47
CA ASP A 220 -25.33 21.09 -0.90
C ASP A 220 -25.56 21.06 0.60
N TRP A 221 -25.90 19.89 1.17
CA TRP A 221 -26.14 19.73 2.60
C TRP A 221 -24.85 19.73 3.44
N ALA A 222 -23.71 19.39 2.83
CA ALA A 222 -22.45 19.14 3.52
C ALA A 222 -21.71 20.44 3.85
N THR A 223 -21.12 20.50 5.03
CA THR A 223 -20.12 21.49 5.42
C THR A 223 -18.84 20.81 5.85
N LEU A 224 -17.70 21.43 5.55
CA LEU A 224 -16.37 20.94 5.94
C LEU A 224 -15.95 21.63 7.24
N LEU A 225 -15.59 20.83 8.21
CA LEU A 225 -15.09 21.29 9.51
C LEU A 225 -13.58 21.04 9.54
N GLU A 226 -12.80 22.11 9.54
CA GLU A 226 -11.35 22.06 9.59
C GLU A 226 -10.85 22.31 11.02
N PRO A 227 -9.83 21.60 11.50
CA PRO A 227 -9.18 21.91 12.76
C PRO A 227 -8.46 23.27 12.67
N LYS A 228 -8.55 24.11 13.70
CA LYS A 228 -7.91 25.44 13.75
C LYS A 228 -6.38 25.38 13.66
N SER A 229 -5.77 24.32 14.11
CA SER A 229 -4.36 24.04 13.90
C SER A 229 -4.24 22.87 12.96
N PRO A 230 -3.23 22.80 12.08
CA PRO A 230 -2.98 21.63 11.23
C PRO A 230 -2.57 20.44 12.12
N THR A 231 -3.56 19.92 12.85
CA THR A 231 -3.37 18.82 13.77
C THR A 231 -3.28 17.53 12.97
N ARG A 232 -2.17 16.82 13.16
CA ARG A 232 -1.97 15.43 12.74
C ARG A 232 -2.21 15.21 11.26
N GLN A 233 -1.38 15.85 10.44
CA GLN A 233 -1.22 15.41 9.06
C GLN A 233 -0.69 13.98 9.08
N PHE A 234 -1.30 13.14 8.27
CA PHE A 234 -0.83 11.78 8.02
C PHE A 234 -0.36 11.66 6.58
N GLN A 235 0.71 10.92 6.39
CA GLN A 235 1.35 10.75 5.10
C GLN A 235 0.74 9.56 4.36
N TYR A 236 0.51 9.73 3.05
CA TYR A 236 0.21 8.64 2.15
C TYR A 236 1.49 8.09 1.54
N ALA A 237 1.58 6.77 1.53
CA ALA A 237 2.68 6.05 0.90
C ALA A 237 2.13 4.80 0.19
N TYR A 238 2.89 4.28 -0.75
CA TYR A 238 2.60 2.99 -1.35
C TYR A 238 2.99 1.87 -0.39
N ALA A 239 2.33 0.73 -0.51
CA ALA A 239 2.59 -0.39 0.36
C ALA A 239 3.03 -1.62 -0.43
N VAL A 240 4.06 -2.29 0.08
CA VAL A 240 4.63 -3.51 -0.49
C VAL A 240 4.73 -4.60 0.59
N LYS A 241 4.92 -5.84 0.15
CA LYS A 241 5.15 -6.96 1.06
C LYS A 241 6.46 -6.78 1.82
N LYS A 242 6.48 -7.16 3.09
CA LYS A 242 7.69 -7.16 3.91
C LYS A 242 8.77 -8.10 3.36
N GLU A 243 9.99 -7.85 3.79
CA GLU A 243 11.16 -8.67 3.46
C GLU A 243 11.51 -8.69 1.96
N GLN A 244 11.19 -7.59 1.26
CA GLN A 244 11.54 -7.36 -0.14
C GLN A 244 12.31 -6.03 -0.30
N PRO A 245 13.51 -5.89 0.28
CA PRO A 245 14.22 -4.61 0.35
C PRO A 245 14.57 -4.03 -1.02
N ASP A 246 14.91 -4.86 -2.01
CA ASP A 246 15.22 -4.40 -3.37
C ASP A 246 13.97 -3.83 -4.05
N TRP A 247 12.81 -4.48 -3.87
CA TRP A 247 11.55 -3.97 -4.40
C TRP A 247 11.14 -2.66 -3.73
N LEU A 248 11.25 -2.56 -2.41
CA LEU A 248 11.00 -1.32 -1.68
C LEU A 248 11.95 -0.20 -2.16
N LYS A 249 13.22 -0.50 -2.39
CA LYS A 249 14.19 0.45 -2.93
C LYS A 249 13.78 0.93 -4.32
N ARG A 250 13.33 0.02 -5.21
CA ARG A 250 12.84 0.38 -6.55
C ARG A 250 11.60 1.27 -6.49
N VAL A 251 10.65 0.97 -5.58
CA VAL A 251 9.46 1.79 -5.37
C VAL A 251 9.84 3.18 -4.81
N ASN A 252 10.78 3.25 -3.88
CA ASN A 252 11.28 4.53 -3.35
C ASN A 252 11.97 5.36 -4.43
N GLN A 253 12.74 4.73 -5.32
CA GLN A 253 13.33 5.42 -6.46
C GLN A 253 12.23 6.03 -7.34
N PHE A 254 11.18 5.28 -7.66
CA PHE A 254 10.04 5.82 -8.41
C PHE A 254 9.41 7.02 -7.71
N VAL A 255 9.21 6.96 -6.37
CA VAL A 255 8.65 8.09 -5.61
C VAL A 255 9.58 9.31 -5.65
N THR A 256 10.89 9.11 -5.63
CA THR A 256 11.88 10.19 -5.78
C THR A 256 11.79 10.79 -7.19
N ASP A 257 11.83 9.94 -8.22
CA ASP A 257 11.81 10.36 -9.62
C ASP A 257 10.58 11.21 -9.94
N ILE A 258 9.38 10.78 -9.54
CA ILE A 258 8.14 11.53 -9.82
C ILE A 258 8.06 12.88 -9.09
N LYS A 259 8.76 13.04 -7.96
CA LYS A 259 8.86 14.32 -7.26
C LYS A 259 9.82 15.27 -7.95
N GLU A 260 10.92 14.76 -8.49
CA GLU A 260 11.99 15.54 -9.10
C GLU A 260 11.70 15.90 -10.55
N ASP A 261 11.03 15.01 -11.32
CA ASP A 261 10.74 15.22 -12.73
C ASP A 261 9.39 15.92 -13.00
N GLY A 262 8.65 16.25 -11.93
CA GLY A 262 7.38 16.99 -12.00
C GLY A 262 6.13 16.14 -12.27
N ARG A 263 6.25 14.80 -12.44
CA ARG A 263 5.08 13.93 -12.62
C ARG A 263 4.11 14.02 -11.44
N LEU A 264 4.62 14.06 -10.21
CA LEU A 264 3.77 14.19 -9.02
C LEU A 264 2.98 15.50 -9.05
N GLU A 265 3.63 16.63 -9.35
CA GLU A 265 2.96 17.93 -9.44
C GLU A 265 1.89 17.95 -10.53
N HIS A 266 2.23 17.45 -11.72
CA HIS A 266 1.31 17.37 -12.86
C HIS A 266 0.04 16.59 -12.52
N PHE A 267 0.17 15.38 -11.99
CA PHE A 267 -0.97 14.53 -11.66
C PHE A 267 -1.71 14.98 -10.40
N ALA A 268 -1.02 15.58 -9.42
CA ALA A 268 -1.67 16.20 -8.28
C ALA A 268 -2.57 17.37 -8.72
N LYS A 269 -2.09 18.23 -9.62
CA LYS A 269 -2.86 19.34 -10.19
C LYS A 269 -4.08 18.82 -10.96
N SER A 270 -3.90 17.83 -11.84
CA SER A 270 -4.96 17.26 -12.67
C SER A 270 -6.08 16.60 -11.84
N ASN A 271 -5.73 16.08 -10.67
CA ASN A 271 -6.65 15.41 -9.74
C ASN A 271 -7.11 16.29 -8.57
N ASN A 272 -6.82 17.63 -8.60
CA ASN A 272 -7.14 18.60 -7.53
C ASN A 272 -6.53 18.25 -6.16
N LEU A 273 -5.33 17.66 -6.14
CA LEU A 273 -4.62 17.23 -4.95
C LEU A 273 -3.33 18.01 -4.69
N LEU A 274 -3.06 19.07 -5.47
CA LEU A 274 -1.84 19.87 -5.33
C LEU A 274 -1.60 20.37 -3.89
N PRO A 275 -2.63 20.82 -3.12
CA PRO A 275 -2.44 21.27 -1.74
C PRO A 275 -1.91 20.22 -0.77
N ILE A 276 -1.99 18.94 -1.13
CA ILE A 276 -1.52 17.83 -0.29
C ILE A 276 -0.35 17.05 -0.89
N ALA A 277 0.17 17.49 -2.03
CA ALA A 277 1.31 16.85 -2.70
C ALA A 277 2.63 17.23 -2.00
N LEU A 278 3.47 16.24 -1.76
CA LEU A 278 4.80 16.43 -1.16
C LEU A 278 5.84 16.71 -2.25
N ILE A 279 5.75 17.91 -2.82
CA ILE A 279 6.66 18.39 -3.86
C ILE A 279 7.88 19.01 -3.16
N PRO A 280 9.12 18.75 -3.63
CA PRO A 280 10.27 19.47 -3.14
C PRO A 280 10.08 20.98 -3.32
N ASN A 281 10.38 21.76 -2.29
CA ASN A 281 10.43 23.20 -2.44
C ASN A 281 11.59 23.56 -3.38
N ASN A 282 11.29 24.18 -4.51
CA ASN A 282 12.28 24.81 -5.38
C ASN A 282 12.87 26.06 -4.71
#